data_6b2ee44331e7cffef9b6b3a00d309566
#
_entry.id   6b2ee44331e7cffef9b6b3a00d309566
#
_cell.length_a   1.000
_cell.length_b   1.000
_cell.length_c   1.000
_cell.angle_alpha   90.00
_cell.angle_beta   90.00
_cell.angle_gamma   90.00
#
_symmetry.space_group_name_H-M   'P 1'
#
loop_
_entity.id
_entity.type
_entity.pdbx_description
1 polymer ?
#
loop_
_entity_poly.entity_id
_entity_poly.type
_entity_poly.pdbx_seq_one_letter_code
_entity_poly.pdbx_strand_id
1 'polypeptide(L)'
;MVTLGLVVATFNAPVTEKMAASARSAAEEAGVDIAAEIEVPGAYDTPLAADRLARRDDVDAVAVLGAIITGDTDHDDVIGTAAAQKLTEVSLERDTPVAMGITGPGQSADEARARTDYGARAVESAIDLATELEDL
;
A
#
# COMPACT_ATOMS: atom_id res chain seq x y z
N MET A 1 7.06 -17.35 -8.65
CA MET A 1 5.73 -16.88 -8.22
C MET A 1 5.87 -15.77 -7.19
N VAL A 2 5.07 -14.72 -7.32
CA VAL A 2 5.14 -13.58 -6.42
C VAL A 2 4.33 -13.86 -5.14
N THR A 3 4.90 -13.53 -3.99
CA THR A 3 4.20 -13.57 -2.71
C THR A 3 4.23 -12.17 -2.11
N LEU A 4 3.09 -11.70 -1.62
CA LEU A 4 2.92 -10.32 -1.19
C LEU A 4 2.93 -10.14 0.31
N GLY A 5 3.37 -8.93 0.72
CA GLY A 5 3.04 -8.36 2.01
C GLY A 5 2.02 -7.25 1.81
N LEU A 6 1.12 -7.06 2.75
CA LEU A 6 0.08 -6.04 2.69
C LEU A 6 0.09 -5.19 3.94
N VAL A 7 0.15 -3.87 3.77
CA VAL A 7 0.07 -2.90 4.87
C VAL A 7 -1.23 -2.12 4.72
N VAL A 8 -2.01 -2.04 5.79
CA VAL A 8 -3.28 -1.32 5.80
C VAL A 8 -3.28 -0.30 6.92
N ALA A 9 -3.38 0.99 6.58
CA ALA A 9 -3.56 2.05 7.57
C ALA A 9 -5.02 2.06 8.02
N THR A 10 -5.26 2.09 9.34
CA THR A 10 -6.61 2.00 9.89
C THR A 10 -7.29 3.34 10.08
N PHE A 11 -6.58 4.45 10.04
CA PHE A 11 -7.20 5.77 10.06
C PHE A 11 -8.10 5.89 8.82
N ASN A 12 -9.35 6.28 8.99
CA ASN A 12 -10.40 6.20 7.97
C ASN A 12 -10.79 4.75 7.65
N ALA A 13 -10.94 3.92 8.68
CA ALA A 13 -11.23 2.49 8.54
C ALA A 13 -12.38 2.13 7.60
N PRO A 14 -13.53 2.86 7.57
CA PRO A 14 -14.59 2.53 6.60
C PRO A 14 -14.13 2.53 5.15
N VAL A 15 -13.14 3.35 4.81
CA VAL A 15 -12.54 3.40 3.46
C VAL A 15 -11.45 2.34 3.32
N THR A 16 -10.51 2.30 4.28
CA THR A 16 -9.34 1.41 4.17
C THR A 16 -9.71 -0.06 4.28
N GLU A 17 -10.77 -0.42 5.00
CA GLU A 17 -11.26 -1.79 5.05
C GLU A 17 -11.74 -2.27 3.67
N LYS A 18 -12.42 -1.39 2.92
CA LYS A 18 -12.85 -1.71 1.56
C LYS A 18 -11.67 -1.78 0.59
N MET A 19 -10.67 -0.92 0.79
CA MET A 19 -9.42 -0.99 0.02
C MET A 19 -8.73 -2.33 0.26
N ALA A 20 -8.63 -2.75 1.51
CA ALA A 20 -8.03 -4.03 1.87
C ALA A 20 -8.80 -5.20 1.26
N ALA A 21 -10.13 -5.16 1.27
CA ALA A 21 -10.95 -6.19 0.64
C ALA A 21 -10.70 -6.27 -0.86
N SER A 22 -10.60 -5.12 -1.56
CA SER A 22 -10.31 -5.11 -2.99
C SER A 22 -8.89 -5.63 -3.27
N ALA A 23 -7.94 -5.32 -2.41
CA ALA A 23 -6.57 -5.82 -2.53
C ALA A 23 -6.50 -7.34 -2.38
N ARG A 24 -7.18 -7.89 -1.39
CA ARG A 24 -7.22 -9.35 -1.18
C ARG A 24 -7.90 -10.06 -2.35
N SER A 25 -8.98 -9.49 -2.88
CA SER A 25 -9.65 -10.04 -4.07
C SER A 25 -8.72 -10.04 -5.28
N ALA A 26 -7.99 -8.97 -5.51
CA ALA A 26 -7.05 -8.89 -6.62
C ALA A 26 -5.93 -9.93 -6.50
N ALA A 27 -5.41 -10.15 -5.30
CA ALA A 27 -4.39 -11.18 -5.06
C ALA A 27 -4.95 -12.58 -5.34
N GLU A 28 -6.16 -12.85 -4.86
CA GLU A 28 -6.83 -14.13 -5.09
C GLU A 28 -7.06 -14.38 -6.58
N GLU A 29 -7.56 -13.39 -7.31
CA GLU A 29 -7.78 -13.48 -8.76
C GLU A 29 -6.48 -13.73 -9.53
N ALA A 30 -5.38 -13.17 -9.06
CA ALA A 30 -4.07 -13.36 -9.66
C ALA A 30 -3.40 -14.69 -9.24
N GLY A 31 -3.98 -15.42 -8.31
CA GLY A 31 -3.38 -16.64 -7.77
C GLY A 31 -2.14 -16.38 -6.93
N VAL A 32 -2.06 -15.22 -6.28
CA VAL A 32 -0.92 -14.78 -5.50
C VAL A 32 -1.26 -14.81 -4.01
N ASP A 33 -0.36 -15.38 -3.21
CA ASP A 33 -0.54 -15.44 -1.76
C ASP A 33 -0.11 -14.14 -1.07
N ILE A 34 -0.80 -13.81 0.00
CA ILE A 34 -0.40 -12.73 0.92
C ILE A 34 0.22 -13.42 2.15
N ALA A 35 1.55 -13.33 2.27
CA ALA A 35 2.29 -13.98 3.34
C ALA A 35 2.02 -13.34 4.70
N ALA A 36 1.81 -12.03 4.73
CA ALA A 36 1.53 -11.28 5.95
C ALA A 36 0.75 -10.02 5.65
N GLU A 37 -0.18 -9.69 6.52
CA GLU A 37 -0.93 -8.44 6.48
C GLU A 37 -0.76 -7.73 7.82
N ILE A 38 -0.37 -6.45 7.76
CA ILE A 38 -0.11 -5.65 8.97
C ILE A 38 -1.02 -4.43 8.95
N GLU A 39 -1.70 -4.19 10.06
CA GLU A 39 -2.45 -2.96 10.27
C GLU A 39 -1.57 -1.94 10.99
N VAL A 40 -1.60 -0.70 10.55
CA VAL A 40 -0.88 0.42 11.18
C VAL A 40 -1.86 1.57 11.41
N PRO A 41 -1.57 2.47 12.39
CA PRO A 41 -2.52 3.54 12.70
C PRO A 41 -2.82 4.48 11.54
N GLY A 42 -1.81 4.95 10.82
CA GLY A 42 -2.01 5.93 9.76
C GLY A 42 -1.02 5.80 8.62
N ALA A 43 -1.23 6.60 7.57
CA ALA A 43 -0.35 6.61 6.41
C ALA A 43 1.11 6.90 6.79
N TYR A 44 1.33 7.76 7.78
CA TYR A 44 2.66 8.10 8.27
C TYR A 44 3.43 6.89 8.81
N ASP A 45 2.73 5.86 9.28
CA ASP A 45 3.34 4.67 9.90
C ASP A 45 3.61 3.55 8.90
N THR A 46 3.17 3.72 7.66
CA THR A 46 3.29 2.67 6.64
C THR A 46 4.73 2.37 6.22
N PRO A 47 5.66 3.33 6.16
CA PRO A 47 7.03 3.02 5.71
C PRO A 47 7.75 2.00 6.60
N LEU A 48 7.61 2.08 7.92
CA LEU A 48 8.25 1.11 8.81
C LEU A 48 7.69 -0.29 8.62
N ALA A 49 6.37 -0.41 8.49
CA ALA A 49 5.73 -1.70 8.26
C ALA A 49 6.15 -2.28 6.90
N ALA A 50 6.18 -1.44 5.87
CA ALA A 50 6.63 -1.86 4.53
C ALA A 50 8.08 -2.35 4.56
N ASP A 51 8.95 -1.64 5.27
CA ASP A 51 10.35 -2.03 5.42
C ASP A 51 10.49 -3.39 6.10
N ARG A 52 9.72 -3.62 7.17
CA ARG A 52 9.74 -4.91 7.88
C ARG A 52 9.25 -6.05 7.00
N LEU A 53 8.19 -5.84 6.22
CA LEU A 53 7.70 -6.86 5.28
C LEU A 53 8.71 -7.11 4.15
N ALA A 54 9.31 -6.05 3.61
CA ALA A 54 10.27 -6.17 2.52
C ALA A 54 11.55 -6.93 2.91
N ARG A 55 11.85 -7.00 4.20
CA ARG A 55 13.01 -7.76 4.70
C ARG A 55 12.74 -9.27 4.84
N ARG A 56 11.50 -9.69 4.73
CA ARG A 56 11.16 -11.11 4.88
C ARG A 56 11.52 -11.88 3.62
N ASP A 57 12.12 -13.03 3.79
CA ASP A 57 12.52 -13.91 2.67
C ASP A 57 11.30 -14.43 1.89
N ASP A 58 10.14 -14.49 2.54
CA ASP A 58 8.91 -14.99 1.91
C ASP A 58 8.05 -13.88 1.29
N VAL A 59 8.56 -12.65 1.19
CA VAL A 59 7.84 -11.52 0.58
C VAL A 59 8.61 -11.01 -0.62
N ASP A 60 7.98 -11.03 -1.78
CA ASP A 60 8.56 -10.57 -3.04
C ASP A 60 8.17 -9.14 -3.40
N ALA A 61 7.05 -8.66 -2.88
CA ALA A 61 6.55 -7.31 -3.12
C ALA A 61 5.59 -6.90 -2.01
N VAL A 62 5.44 -5.61 -1.81
CA VAL A 62 4.58 -5.06 -0.76
C VAL A 62 3.56 -4.10 -1.39
N ALA A 63 2.31 -4.22 -0.98
CA ALA A 63 1.26 -3.26 -1.31
C ALA A 63 0.88 -2.50 -0.03
N VAL A 64 0.78 -1.18 -0.13
CA VAL A 64 0.53 -0.30 1.02
C VAL A 64 -0.75 0.48 0.78
N LEU A 65 -1.70 0.38 1.69
CA LEU A 65 -3.03 0.98 1.57
C LEU A 65 -3.29 2.00 2.67
N GLY A 66 -3.91 3.10 2.29
CA GLY A 66 -4.32 4.14 3.22
C GLY A 66 -5.17 5.18 2.52
N ALA A 67 -5.84 6.02 3.29
CA ALA A 67 -6.64 7.09 2.75
C ALA A 67 -6.40 8.37 3.55
N ILE A 68 -5.98 9.43 2.87
CA ILE A 68 -5.75 10.73 3.46
C ILE A 68 -6.86 11.66 2.95
N ILE A 69 -7.79 11.98 3.83
CA ILE A 69 -8.93 12.87 3.53
C ILE A 69 -8.56 14.28 3.96
N THR A 70 -8.89 15.26 3.14
CA THR A 70 -8.56 16.66 3.40
C THR A 70 -9.09 17.12 4.76
N GLY A 71 -8.19 17.67 5.57
CA GLY A 71 -8.50 18.28 6.87
C GLY A 71 -8.38 19.81 6.81
N ASP A 72 -8.33 20.43 7.99
CA ASP A 72 -8.31 21.88 8.13
C ASP A 72 -6.93 22.53 7.96
N THR A 73 -5.87 21.72 7.84
CA THR A 73 -4.48 22.19 7.76
C THR A 73 -3.70 21.49 6.66
N ASP A 74 -2.48 21.95 6.39
CA ASP A 74 -1.54 21.34 5.44
C ASP A 74 -0.88 20.07 5.99
N HIS A 75 -1.27 19.61 7.17
CA HIS A 75 -0.72 18.43 7.82
C HIS A 75 -0.83 17.18 6.93
N ASP A 76 -1.93 17.07 6.20
CA ASP A 76 -2.18 15.94 5.28
C ASP A 76 -1.14 15.88 4.16
N ASP A 77 -0.71 17.04 3.64
CA ASP A 77 0.31 17.11 2.60
C ASP A 77 1.67 16.65 3.12
N VAL A 78 1.99 17.00 4.35
CA VAL A 78 3.25 16.60 4.99
C VAL A 78 3.28 15.07 5.15
N ILE A 79 2.19 14.48 5.62
CA ILE A 79 2.07 13.02 5.80
C ILE A 79 2.19 12.30 4.46
N GLY A 80 1.45 12.74 3.46
CA GLY A 80 1.46 12.13 2.13
C GLY A 80 2.83 12.18 1.48
N THR A 81 3.48 13.32 1.54
CA THR A 81 4.82 13.52 0.97
C THR A 81 5.85 12.65 1.68
N ALA A 82 5.83 12.64 3.02
CA ALA A 82 6.77 11.85 3.81
C ALA A 82 6.59 10.36 3.54
N ALA A 83 5.35 9.86 3.51
CA ALA A 83 5.07 8.46 3.25
C ALA A 83 5.55 8.06 1.85
N ALA A 84 5.22 8.85 0.83
CA ALA A 84 5.60 8.55 -0.56
C ALA A 84 7.13 8.46 -0.71
N GLN A 85 7.86 9.44 -0.17
CA GLN A 85 9.31 9.47 -0.25
C GLN A 85 9.95 8.28 0.46
N LYS A 86 9.48 7.95 1.67
CA LYS A 86 10.08 6.87 2.45
C LYS A 86 9.71 5.50 1.91
N LEU A 87 8.52 5.32 1.36
CA LEU A 87 8.15 4.07 0.70
C LEU A 87 9.02 3.82 -0.53
N THR A 88 9.31 4.85 -1.31
CA THR A 88 10.25 4.75 -2.43
C THR A 88 11.64 4.38 -1.96
N GLU A 89 12.12 4.97 -0.86
CA GLU A 89 13.41 4.63 -0.28
C GLU A 89 13.45 3.16 0.16
N VAL A 90 12.39 2.66 0.79
CA VAL A 90 12.30 1.26 1.19
C VAL A 90 12.45 0.34 -0.01
N SER A 91 11.74 0.64 -1.10
CA SER A 91 11.82 -0.21 -2.29
C SER A 91 13.23 -0.24 -2.88
N LEU A 92 13.92 0.89 -2.91
CA LEU A 92 15.28 0.98 -3.40
C LEU A 92 16.29 0.26 -2.48
N GLU A 93 16.18 0.47 -1.17
CA GLU A 93 17.10 -0.14 -0.20
C GLU A 93 16.93 -1.65 -0.09
N ARG A 94 15.70 -2.13 -0.21
CA ARG A 94 15.37 -3.56 -0.06
C ARG A 94 15.33 -4.31 -1.39
N ASP A 95 15.48 -3.59 -2.50
CA ASP A 95 15.35 -4.19 -3.84
C ASP A 95 14.04 -4.99 -3.94
N THR A 96 12.95 -4.37 -3.48
CA THR A 96 11.64 -5.00 -3.38
C THR A 96 10.57 -4.01 -3.81
N PRO A 97 9.70 -4.36 -4.75
CA PRO A 97 8.60 -3.48 -5.13
C PRO A 97 7.73 -3.11 -3.93
N VAL A 98 7.45 -1.83 -3.77
CA VAL A 98 6.52 -1.30 -2.78
C VAL A 98 5.52 -0.42 -3.52
N ALA A 99 4.32 -0.95 -3.72
CA ALA A 99 3.27 -0.22 -4.43
C ALA A 99 2.48 0.63 -3.44
N MET A 100 2.33 1.91 -3.75
CA MET A 100 1.61 2.84 -2.90
C MET A 100 0.16 2.97 -3.35
N GLY A 101 -0.75 2.37 -2.57
CA GLY A 101 -2.18 2.52 -2.74
C GLY A 101 -2.79 3.49 -1.74
N ILE A 102 -2.01 4.47 -1.28
CA ILE A 102 -2.50 5.54 -0.41
C ILE A 102 -3.16 6.59 -1.29
N THR A 103 -4.44 6.86 -1.05
CA THR A 103 -5.18 7.88 -1.77
C THR A 103 -5.16 9.20 -1.02
N GLY A 104 -5.18 10.32 -1.76
CA GLY A 104 -4.98 11.64 -1.19
C GLY A 104 -3.50 11.99 -1.03
N PRO A 105 -3.19 13.12 -0.43
CA PRO A 105 -4.12 14.15 0.06
C PRO A 105 -4.90 14.86 -1.06
N GLY A 106 -5.71 15.84 -0.69
CA GLY A 106 -6.45 16.64 -1.67
C GLY A 106 -7.76 15.99 -2.11
N GLN A 107 -8.32 15.09 -1.31
CA GLN A 107 -9.59 14.45 -1.60
C GLN A 107 -10.58 14.61 -0.45
N SER A 108 -11.87 14.64 -0.79
CA SER A 108 -12.95 14.62 0.18
C SER A 108 -13.21 13.17 0.64
N ALA A 109 -14.03 13.02 1.68
CA ALA A 109 -14.48 11.70 2.13
C ALA A 109 -15.24 10.94 1.03
N ASP A 110 -16.09 11.64 0.26
CA ASP A 110 -16.82 11.02 -0.85
C ASP A 110 -15.88 10.56 -1.96
N GLU A 111 -14.88 11.36 -2.29
CA GLU A 111 -13.86 10.97 -3.26
C GLU A 111 -13.06 9.76 -2.81
N ALA A 112 -12.70 9.71 -1.52
CA ALA A 112 -12.00 8.57 -0.95
C ALA A 112 -12.85 7.29 -1.06
N ARG A 113 -14.15 7.39 -0.75
CA ARG A 113 -15.07 6.25 -0.87
C ARG A 113 -15.21 5.74 -2.31
N ALA A 114 -15.04 6.61 -3.29
CA ALA A 114 -15.10 6.24 -4.71
C ALA A 114 -13.79 5.59 -5.21
N ARG A 115 -12.72 5.59 -4.41
CA ARG A 115 -11.38 5.13 -4.80
C ARG A 115 -10.92 3.87 -4.08
N THR A 116 -11.86 3.07 -3.55
CA THR A 116 -11.49 1.86 -2.80
C THR A 116 -10.86 0.77 -3.68
N ASP A 117 -11.06 0.83 -5.00
CA ASP A 117 -10.39 -0.05 -5.97
C ASP A 117 -8.88 0.21 -6.08
N TYR A 118 -8.38 1.29 -5.49
CA TYR A 118 -6.94 1.55 -5.42
C TYR A 118 -6.22 0.47 -4.62
N GLY A 119 -6.92 -0.25 -3.74
CA GLY A 119 -6.37 -1.43 -3.09
C GLY A 119 -6.00 -2.51 -4.10
N ALA A 120 -6.93 -2.84 -4.99
CA ALA A 120 -6.68 -3.79 -6.08
C ALA A 120 -5.57 -3.30 -6.99
N ARG A 121 -5.58 -2.02 -7.34
CA ARG A 121 -4.57 -1.43 -8.24
C ARG A 121 -3.17 -1.50 -7.65
N ALA A 122 -3.03 -1.28 -6.35
CA ALA A 122 -1.73 -1.40 -5.68
C ALA A 122 -1.20 -2.83 -5.74
N VAL A 123 -2.06 -3.81 -5.50
CA VAL A 123 -1.68 -5.23 -5.59
C VAL A 123 -1.26 -5.59 -7.01
N GLU A 124 -2.05 -5.17 -8.00
CA GLU A 124 -1.73 -5.42 -9.41
C GLU A 124 -0.40 -4.80 -9.80
N SER A 125 -0.14 -3.57 -9.38
CA SER A 125 1.13 -2.89 -9.65
C SER A 125 2.31 -3.60 -8.99
N ALA A 126 2.15 -4.05 -7.75
CA ALA A 126 3.20 -4.78 -7.04
C ALA A 126 3.55 -6.08 -7.76
N ILE A 127 2.53 -6.84 -8.18
CA ILE A 127 2.71 -8.09 -8.90
C ILE A 127 3.40 -7.84 -10.25
N ASP A 128 2.93 -6.87 -11.01
CA ASP A 128 3.47 -6.55 -12.32
C ASP A 128 4.94 -6.16 -12.24
N LEU A 129 5.29 -5.29 -11.31
CA LEU A 129 6.68 -4.87 -11.16
C LEU A 129 7.57 -6.03 -10.72
N ALA A 130 7.14 -6.81 -9.74
CA ALA A 130 7.91 -7.97 -9.27
C ALA A 130 8.15 -8.98 -10.41
N THR A 131 7.13 -9.20 -11.23
CA THR A 131 7.21 -10.11 -12.37
C THR A 131 8.20 -9.60 -13.42
N GLU A 132 8.15 -8.31 -13.75
CA GLU A 132 9.08 -7.70 -14.70
C GLU A 132 10.52 -7.78 -14.22
N LEU A 133 10.75 -7.60 -12.93
CA LEU A 133 12.10 -7.60 -12.37
C LEU A 133 12.71 -9.00 -12.24
N GLU A 134 11.91 -10.07 -12.25
CA GLU A 134 12.39 -11.44 -12.18
C GLU A 134 13.38 -11.76 -13.28
N ASP A 135 13.22 -11.16 -14.45
CA ASP A 135 14.03 -11.44 -15.64
C ASP A 135 15.28 -10.54 -15.77
N LEU A 136 15.51 -9.66 -14.81
CA LEU A 136 16.66 -8.74 -14.87
C LEU A 136 17.92 -9.30 -14.18
#